data_309854751d3029ae320ece8c010aef83
#
_entry.id   309854751d3029ae320ece8c010aef83
#
_cell.length_a   1.000
_cell.length_b   1.000
_cell.length_c   1.000
_cell.angle_alpha   90.00
_cell.angle_beta   90.00
_cell.angle_gamma   90.00
#
_symmetry.space_group_name_H-M   'P 1'
#
loop_
_entity.id
_entity.type
_entity.pdbx_description
1 polymer ?
#
loop_
_entity_poly.entity_id
_entity_poly.type
_entity_poly.pdbx_seq_one_letter_code
_entity_poly.pdbx_strand_id
1 'polypeptide(L)'
;MKSYPEGFSVVLTVPFEDKEEIAVTPVAITARLLDGSGGLVTDLGAVSFDPLLGETQVTVAPMFNGLEEGDVRAVRQLEVSIETATTVVRYDLLYIIEAEQTLVPMVNTFQTLAAAELLAMDHVNLSGWLSADETRRRASLVEAYRRITNIPMKYGIRDADGLINPREVYVIDRDMWEEMNVDAFTMLPSHYRRQLRLAQFLEANELLQGDQILARHRAGIIQETIGESSVKLSGSKLDLGISTVALQALAGYVNYDMRVRRS
;
A
#
# COMPACT_ATOMS: atom_id res chain seq x y z
N MET A 1 0.81 -14.93 -7.86
CA MET A 1 1.00 -15.22 -6.43
C MET A 1 -0.37 -15.25 -5.78
N LYS A 2 -0.68 -16.21 -4.92
CA LYS A 2 -1.97 -16.34 -4.21
C LYS A 2 -1.89 -15.58 -2.89
N SER A 3 -3.01 -15.01 -2.44
CA SER A 3 -3.14 -14.35 -1.15
C SER A 3 -4.07 -15.17 -0.25
N TYR A 4 -3.74 -15.22 1.04
CA TYR A 4 -4.47 -15.95 2.07
C TYR A 4 -4.69 -15.03 3.28
N PRO A 5 -5.83 -15.17 3.98
CA PRO A 5 -6.07 -14.37 5.18
C PRO A 5 -5.06 -14.69 6.30
N GLU A 6 -4.77 -13.69 7.10
CA GLU A 6 -3.96 -13.84 8.31
C GLU A 6 -4.57 -14.89 9.27
N GLY A 7 -3.70 -15.69 9.90
CA GLY A 7 -4.11 -16.69 10.88
C GLY A 7 -4.87 -17.89 10.30
N PHE A 8 -4.88 -18.06 8.98
CA PHE A 8 -5.47 -19.23 8.33
C PHE A 8 -4.42 -20.25 7.92
N SER A 9 -4.84 -21.51 7.88
CA SER A 9 -4.03 -22.60 7.33
C SER A 9 -3.88 -22.43 5.81
N VAL A 10 -2.68 -22.59 5.31
CA VAL A 10 -2.38 -22.54 3.87
C VAL A 10 -1.97 -23.92 3.39
N VAL A 11 -2.62 -24.41 2.35
CA VAL A 11 -2.29 -25.69 1.69
C VAL A 11 -1.70 -25.38 0.31
N LEU A 12 -0.47 -25.83 0.09
CA LEU A 12 0.25 -25.66 -1.16
C LEU A 12 0.53 -27.02 -1.80
N THR A 13 0.23 -27.14 -3.08
CA THR A 13 0.49 -28.34 -3.86
C THR A 13 1.88 -28.27 -4.46
N VAL A 14 2.65 -29.31 -4.30
CA VAL A 14 4.03 -29.47 -4.81
C VAL A 14 4.05 -30.64 -5.79
N PRO A 15 4.24 -30.40 -7.09
CA PRO A 15 4.34 -31.47 -8.07
C PRO A 15 5.67 -32.21 -7.94
N PHE A 16 5.68 -33.49 -8.32
CA PHE A 16 6.90 -34.30 -8.37
C PHE A 16 7.52 -34.19 -9.76
N GLU A 17 8.08 -33.03 -10.06
CA GLU A 17 8.69 -32.70 -11.33
C GLU A 17 10.06 -32.07 -11.08
N ASP A 18 10.89 -31.99 -12.08
CA ASP A 18 12.10 -31.18 -12.05
C ASP A 18 11.87 -29.79 -12.68
N LYS A 19 12.92 -28.99 -12.84
CA LYS A 19 12.84 -27.65 -13.47
C LYS A 19 12.48 -27.67 -14.95
N GLU A 20 12.55 -28.85 -15.59
CA GLU A 20 12.20 -29.10 -16.99
C GLU A 20 10.81 -29.73 -17.12
N GLU A 21 10.02 -29.76 -16.03
CA GLU A 21 8.69 -30.37 -15.93
C GLU A 21 8.72 -31.89 -16.19
N ILE A 22 9.86 -32.53 -15.91
CA ILE A 22 10.02 -33.99 -16.03
C ILE A 22 9.68 -34.62 -14.68
N ALA A 23 8.77 -35.60 -14.70
CA ALA A 23 8.34 -36.32 -13.49
C ALA A 23 9.51 -37.01 -12.77
N VAL A 24 9.61 -36.82 -11.47
CA VAL A 24 10.61 -37.43 -10.59
C VAL A 24 9.96 -38.31 -9.55
N THR A 25 10.66 -39.37 -9.12
CA THR A 25 10.20 -40.24 -8.04
C THR A 25 10.85 -39.78 -6.72
N PRO A 26 10.08 -39.24 -5.77
CA PRO A 26 10.61 -38.81 -4.47
C PRO A 26 11.02 -40.05 -3.60
N VAL A 27 12.13 -39.87 -2.88
CA VAL A 27 12.60 -40.77 -1.81
C VAL A 27 12.32 -40.15 -0.45
N ALA A 28 12.54 -38.81 -0.35
CA ALA A 28 12.20 -38.02 0.82
C ALA A 28 11.80 -36.62 0.39
N ILE A 29 10.92 -35.98 1.17
CA ILE A 29 10.51 -34.57 0.96
C ILE A 29 10.65 -33.86 2.30
N THR A 30 11.31 -32.68 2.27
CA THR A 30 11.40 -31.80 3.43
C THR A 30 10.94 -30.41 3.03
N ALA A 31 10.38 -29.67 3.99
CA ALA A 31 9.88 -28.33 3.75
C ALA A 31 10.30 -27.36 4.86
N ARG A 32 10.58 -26.12 4.48
CA ARG A 32 10.85 -24.99 5.38
C ARG A 32 10.03 -23.81 4.98
N LEU A 33 9.62 -23.03 5.96
CA LEU A 33 8.91 -21.77 5.75
C LEU A 33 9.86 -20.60 6.05
N LEU A 34 10.01 -19.73 5.09
CA LEU A 34 10.80 -18.50 5.17
C LEU A 34 9.88 -17.27 5.11
N ASP A 35 10.34 -16.17 5.66
CA ASP A 35 9.72 -14.86 5.47
C ASP A 35 10.15 -14.22 4.12
N GLY A 36 9.62 -13.02 3.83
CA GLY A 36 9.93 -12.30 2.60
C GLY A 36 11.37 -11.80 2.50
N SER A 37 12.14 -11.82 3.59
CA SER A 37 13.56 -11.46 3.63
C SER A 37 14.49 -12.68 3.53
N GLY A 38 13.92 -13.89 3.53
CA GLY A 38 14.65 -15.15 3.54
C GLY A 38 14.99 -15.65 4.96
N GLY A 39 14.47 -15.00 6.00
CA GLY A 39 14.59 -15.47 7.39
C GLY A 39 13.73 -16.72 7.63
N LEU A 40 14.27 -17.67 8.43
CA LEU A 40 13.55 -18.89 8.76
C LEU A 40 12.40 -18.61 9.74
N VAL A 41 11.16 -18.81 9.29
CA VAL A 41 9.97 -18.76 10.16
C VAL A 41 9.84 -20.07 10.94
N THR A 42 9.92 -21.21 10.24
CA THR A 42 9.88 -22.53 10.87
C THR A 42 10.42 -23.61 9.93
N ASP A 43 10.93 -24.69 10.51
CA ASP A 43 11.24 -25.92 9.79
C ASP A 43 10.04 -26.87 9.93
N LEU A 44 9.37 -27.17 8.82
CA LEU A 44 8.23 -28.08 8.78
C LEU A 44 8.69 -29.54 8.77
N GLY A 45 9.98 -29.79 8.53
CA GLY A 45 10.58 -31.13 8.55
C GLY A 45 10.14 -32.02 7.39
N ALA A 46 10.01 -33.32 7.68
CA ALA A 46 9.62 -34.31 6.67
C ALA A 46 8.13 -34.22 6.30
N VAL A 47 7.87 -34.18 5.00
CA VAL A 47 6.52 -34.13 4.43
C VAL A 47 6.09 -35.56 4.01
N SER A 48 4.91 -35.98 4.44
CA SER A 48 4.32 -37.24 4.00
C SER A 48 3.86 -37.15 2.55
N PHE A 49 4.16 -38.16 1.75
CA PHE A 49 3.78 -38.20 0.34
C PHE A 49 3.46 -39.63 -0.12
N ASP A 50 2.71 -39.76 -1.20
CA ASP A 50 2.54 -41.00 -1.96
C ASP A 50 3.19 -40.78 -3.33
N PRO A 51 4.26 -41.51 -3.66
CA PRO A 51 4.98 -41.35 -4.93
C PRO A 51 4.14 -41.69 -6.16
N LEU A 52 2.99 -42.32 -6.02
CA LEU A 52 2.09 -42.64 -7.13
C LEU A 52 1.15 -41.52 -7.51
N LEU A 53 0.98 -40.48 -6.65
CA LEU A 53 0.05 -39.38 -6.91
C LEU A 53 0.64 -38.28 -7.79
N GLY A 54 1.95 -38.28 -8.02
CA GLY A 54 2.61 -37.24 -8.85
C GLY A 54 2.73 -35.89 -8.19
N GLU A 55 2.13 -35.66 -7.01
CA GLU A 55 2.16 -34.42 -6.23
C GLU A 55 1.94 -34.73 -4.74
N THR A 56 2.29 -33.74 -3.90
CA THR A 56 1.94 -33.76 -2.46
C THR A 56 1.41 -32.43 -2.03
N GLN A 57 0.75 -32.40 -0.87
CA GLN A 57 0.27 -31.15 -0.25
C GLN A 57 1.07 -30.85 1.02
N VAL A 58 1.59 -29.64 1.10
CA VAL A 58 2.23 -29.11 2.29
C VAL A 58 1.29 -28.14 2.97
N THR A 59 0.95 -28.42 4.23
CA THR A 59 0.08 -27.57 5.03
C THR A 59 0.91 -26.72 5.97
N VAL A 60 0.78 -25.40 5.85
CA VAL A 60 1.35 -24.44 6.79
C VAL A 60 0.28 -24.10 7.84
N ALA A 61 0.62 -24.32 9.10
CA ALA A 61 -0.33 -24.10 10.21
C ALA A 61 -0.62 -22.60 10.41
N PRO A 62 -1.82 -22.24 10.92
CA PRO A 62 -2.26 -20.85 11.11
C PRO A 62 -1.28 -19.99 11.91
N MET A 63 -0.65 -20.56 12.92
CA MET A 63 0.29 -19.87 13.81
C MET A 63 1.53 -19.29 13.09
N PHE A 64 1.88 -19.78 11.91
CA PHE A 64 3.01 -19.29 11.11
C PHE A 64 2.59 -18.25 10.05
N ASN A 65 1.28 -18.02 9.93
CA ASN A 65 0.66 -17.09 9.00
C ASN A 65 0.14 -15.84 9.71
N GLY A 66 0.78 -15.42 10.79
CA GLY A 66 0.54 -14.12 11.43
C GLY A 66 1.31 -12.99 10.74
N LEU A 67 0.83 -11.79 10.92
CA LEU A 67 1.49 -10.54 10.54
C LEU A 67 2.19 -9.93 11.75
N GLU A 68 3.21 -9.12 11.51
CA GLU A 68 3.80 -8.29 12.55
C GLU A 68 2.89 -7.09 12.85
N GLU A 69 3.04 -6.51 14.03
CA GLU A 69 2.23 -5.35 14.43
C GLU A 69 2.43 -4.18 13.46
N GLY A 70 1.34 -3.70 12.90
CA GLY A 70 1.35 -2.63 11.90
C GLY A 70 1.43 -3.09 10.45
N ASP A 71 1.75 -4.35 10.19
CA ASP A 71 1.76 -4.89 8.84
C ASP A 71 0.35 -5.25 8.38
N VAL A 72 0.06 -4.97 7.12
CA VAL A 72 -1.19 -5.38 6.45
C VAL A 72 -0.97 -6.52 5.47
N ARG A 73 0.28 -6.82 5.13
CA ARG A 73 0.68 -7.90 4.23
C ARG A 73 2.08 -8.38 4.54
N ALA A 74 2.29 -9.67 4.41
CA ALA A 74 3.62 -10.26 4.45
C ALA A 74 3.77 -11.33 3.36
N VAL A 75 4.96 -11.47 2.82
CA VAL A 75 5.31 -12.56 1.92
C VAL A 75 5.82 -13.74 2.74
N ARG A 76 5.41 -14.94 2.34
CA ARG A 76 5.96 -16.21 2.83
C ARG A 76 6.49 -17.00 1.65
N GLN A 77 7.61 -17.68 1.87
CA GLN A 77 8.23 -18.58 0.91
C GLN A 77 8.29 -19.97 1.50
N LEU A 78 7.61 -20.90 0.88
CA LEU A 78 7.74 -22.31 1.21
C LEU A 78 8.84 -22.92 0.34
N GLU A 79 9.99 -23.20 0.96
CA GLU A 79 11.08 -23.95 0.33
C GLU A 79 10.82 -25.45 0.52
N VAL A 80 10.71 -26.20 -0.56
CA VAL A 80 10.52 -27.64 -0.54
C VAL A 80 11.68 -28.31 -1.24
N SER A 81 12.29 -29.29 -0.59
CA SER A 81 13.37 -30.11 -1.15
C SER A 81 12.85 -31.53 -1.38
N ILE A 82 12.84 -31.98 -2.63
CA ILE A 82 12.49 -33.33 -3.03
C ILE A 82 13.79 -34.10 -3.29
N GLU A 83 14.11 -35.04 -2.44
CA GLU A 83 15.22 -35.94 -2.63
C GLU A 83 14.79 -37.13 -3.49
N THR A 84 15.53 -37.40 -4.55
CA THR A 84 15.36 -38.56 -5.43
C THR A 84 16.55 -39.49 -5.26
N ALA A 85 16.56 -40.66 -5.91
CA ALA A 85 17.68 -41.57 -5.85
C ALA A 85 19.01 -40.99 -6.39
N THR A 86 18.97 -39.92 -7.21
CA THR A 86 20.13 -39.39 -7.91
C THR A 86 20.39 -37.90 -7.69
N THR A 87 19.38 -37.12 -7.27
CA THR A 87 19.48 -35.65 -7.19
C THR A 87 18.51 -35.08 -6.14
N VAL A 88 18.65 -33.80 -5.84
CA VAL A 88 17.70 -33.05 -5.01
C VAL A 88 17.10 -31.92 -5.85
N VAL A 89 15.77 -31.93 -5.98
CA VAL A 89 14.99 -30.86 -6.64
C VAL A 89 14.46 -29.92 -5.58
N ARG A 90 14.58 -28.58 -5.82
CA ARG A 90 14.09 -27.54 -4.91
C ARG A 90 13.01 -26.71 -5.56
N TYR A 91 11.95 -26.48 -4.79
CA TYR A 91 10.85 -25.59 -5.14
C TYR A 91 10.73 -24.45 -4.15
N ASP A 92 10.47 -23.27 -4.69
CA ASP A 92 10.19 -22.06 -3.94
C ASP A 92 8.77 -21.59 -4.28
N LEU A 93 7.83 -21.81 -3.36
CA LEU A 93 6.44 -21.42 -3.53
C LEU A 93 6.15 -20.17 -2.70
N LEU A 94 5.90 -19.06 -3.40
CA LEU A 94 5.62 -17.77 -2.79
C LEU A 94 4.11 -17.57 -2.63
N TYR A 95 3.70 -17.10 -1.45
CA TYR A 95 2.34 -16.64 -1.19
C TYR A 95 2.33 -15.40 -0.30
N ILE A 96 1.18 -14.73 -0.24
CA ILE A 96 0.98 -13.52 0.55
C ILE A 96 0.04 -13.83 1.70
N ILE A 97 0.38 -13.39 2.90
CA ILE A 97 -0.55 -13.27 4.02
C ILE A 97 -1.09 -11.87 4.00
N GLU A 98 -2.39 -11.72 4.16
CA GLU A 98 -3.09 -10.45 4.09
C GLU A 98 -4.00 -10.27 5.31
N ALA A 99 -3.92 -9.11 5.97
CA ALA A 99 -4.81 -8.77 7.07
C ALA A 99 -6.27 -8.72 6.60
N GLU A 100 -7.21 -9.00 7.47
CA GLU A 100 -8.63 -8.85 7.20
C GLU A 100 -8.97 -7.40 6.80
N GLN A 101 -8.31 -6.43 7.41
CA GLN A 101 -8.42 -5.02 7.08
C GLN A 101 -7.14 -4.52 6.41
N THR A 102 -7.16 -4.34 5.11
CA THR A 102 -6.00 -3.82 4.35
C THR A 102 -5.87 -2.30 4.38
N LEU A 103 -6.91 -1.59 4.81
CA LEU A 103 -6.89 -0.14 5.07
C LEU A 103 -7.01 0.11 6.58
N VAL A 104 -5.88 0.38 7.21
CA VAL A 104 -5.79 0.63 8.65
C VAL A 104 -5.55 2.13 8.86
N PRO A 105 -6.50 2.86 9.47
CA PRO A 105 -6.34 4.29 9.75
C PRO A 105 -5.06 4.59 10.54
N MET A 106 -4.34 5.60 10.10
CA MET A 106 -3.06 6.08 10.62
C MET A 106 -1.86 5.13 10.44
N VAL A 107 -2.06 3.96 9.85
CA VAL A 107 -0.97 3.10 9.37
C VAL A 107 -0.72 3.35 7.88
N ASN A 108 -1.77 3.28 7.07
CA ASN A 108 -1.66 3.43 5.62
C ASN A 108 -2.81 4.23 4.97
N THR A 109 -3.69 4.81 5.76
CA THR A 109 -4.83 5.60 5.29
C THR A 109 -5.31 6.58 6.37
N PHE A 110 -6.05 7.65 6.00
CA PHE A 110 -6.77 8.51 6.94
C PHE A 110 -8.21 8.04 7.21
N GLN A 111 -8.71 7.07 6.44
CA GLN A 111 -10.11 6.62 6.49
C GLN A 111 -10.28 5.21 5.98
N THR A 112 -11.39 4.58 6.36
CA THR A 112 -11.77 3.27 5.82
C THR A 112 -12.30 3.39 4.38
N LEU A 113 -12.35 2.26 3.65
CA LEU A 113 -12.97 2.23 2.32
C LEU A 113 -14.43 2.67 2.37
N ALA A 114 -15.20 2.21 3.37
CA ALA A 114 -16.59 2.61 3.53
C ALA A 114 -16.76 4.12 3.71
N ALA A 115 -15.86 4.78 4.45
CA ALA A 115 -15.88 6.24 4.59
C ALA A 115 -15.55 6.94 3.26
N ALA A 116 -14.64 6.41 2.46
CA ALA A 116 -14.31 6.93 1.13
C ALA A 116 -15.49 6.76 0.15
N GLU A 117 -16.20 5.62 0.21
CA GLU A 117 -17.42 5.39 -0.59
C GLU A 117 -18.55 6.39 -0.23
N LEU A 118 -18.68 6.74 1.05
CA LEU A 118 -19.64 7.79 1.44
C LEU A 118 -19.25 9.15 0.88
N LEU A 119 -17.97 9.50 0.87
CA LEU A 119 -17.51 10.73 0.22
C LEU A 119 -17.78 10.72 -1.30
N ALA A 120 -17.69 9.56 -1.93
CA ALA A 120 -17.97 9.43 -3.36
C ALA A 120 -19.42 9.80 -3.73
N MET A 121 -20.37 9.61 -2.82
CA MET A 121 -21.78 9.97 -3.06
C MET A 121 -22.00 11.48 -3.16
N ASP A 122 -21.14 12.28 -2.52
CA ASP A 122 -21.27 13.74 -2.45
C ASP A 122 -20.44 14.47 -3.52
N HIS A 123 -19.70 13.72 -4.35
CA HIS A 123 -18.79 14.32 -5.33
C HIS A 123 -19.17 13.93 -6.76
N VAL A 124 -18.94 14.86 -7.68
CA VAL A 124 -19.07 14.64 -9.14
C VAL A 124 -17.67 14.48 -9.75
N ASN A 125 -17.59 14.03 -10.99
CA ASN A 125 -16.33 13.84 -11.74
C ASN A 125 -15.41 12.78 -11.15
N LEU A 126 -15.98 11.65 -10.77
CA LEU A 126 -15.29 10.53 -10.16
C LEU A 126 -15.01 9.39 -11.16
N SER A 127 -14.66 9.71 -12.39
CA SER A 127 -14.48 8.72 -13.45
C SER A 127 -13.43 7.65 -13.08
N GLY A 128 -12.34 8.04 -12.43
CA GLY A 128 -11.32 7.11 -11.96
C GLY A 128 -11.86 6.17 -10.88
N TRP A 129 -12.49 6.73 -9.86
CA TRP A 129 -13.04 5.96 -8.75
C TRP A 129 -14.14 4.99 -9.20
N LEU A 130 -15.08 5.45 -10.02
CA LEU A 130 -16.24 4.67 -10.47
C LEU A 130 -15.83 3.52 -11.41
N SER A 131 -14.79 3.70 -12.22
CA SER A 131 -14.29 2.69 -13.15
C SER A 131 -13.37 1.64 -12.52
N ALA A 132 -12.86 1.91 -11.32
CA ALA A 132 -11.90 1.05 -10.64
C ALA A 132 -12.60 -0.04 -9.82
N ASP A 133 -11.98 -1.21 -9.76
CA ASP A 133 -12.34 -2.26 -8.82
C ASP A 133 -11.92 -1.90 -7.39
N GLU A 134 -12.41 -2.66 -6.42
CA GLU A 134 -12.15 -2.41 -5.00
C GLU A 134 -10.65 -2.47 -4.67
N THR A 135 -9.92 -3.41 -5.24
CA THR A 135 -8.47 -3.57 -5.01
C THR A 135 -7.72 -2.32 -5.45
N ARG A 136 -8.05 -1.77 -6.62
CA ARG A 136 -7.45 -0.54 -7.12
C ARG A 136 -7.83 0.68 -6.29
N ARG A 137 -9.10 0.78 -5.83
CA ARG A 137 -9.54 1.85 -4.92
C ARG A 137 -8.76 1.83 -3.61
N ARG A 138 -8.56 0.65 -3.00
CA ARG A 138 -7.74 0.48 -1.80
C ARG A 138 -6.30 0.91 -2.05
N ALA A 139 -5.67 0.41 -3.12
CA ALA A 139 -4.29 0.77 -3.47
C ALA A 139 -4.11 2.27 -3.71
N SER A 140 -5.08 2.93 -4.36
CA SER A 140 -5.03 4.37 -4.60
C SER A 140 -5.19 5.20 -3.32
N LEU A 141 -6.00 4.75 -2.35
CA LEU A 141 -6.07 5.39 -1.04
C LEU A 141 -4.75 5.30 -0.26
N VAL A 142 -4.09 4.14 -0.30
CA VAL A 142 -2.77 3.96 0.32
C VAL A 142 -1.73 4.88 -0.32
N GLU A 143 -1.68 4.93 -1.65
CA GLU A 143 -0.74 5.81 -2.35
C GLU A 143 -1.05 7.29 -2.11
N ALA A 144 -2.33 7.68 -2.07
CA ALA A 144 -2.74 9.03 -1.74
C ALA A 144 -2.34 9.42 -0.31
N TYR A 145 -2.50 8.53 0.66
CA TYR A 145 -2.03 8.73 2.04
C TYR A 145 -0.52 9.00 2.06
N ARG A 146 0.27 8.12 1.43
CA ARG A 146 1.72 8.24 1.35
C ARG A 146 2.16 9.57 0.74
N ARG A 147 1.48 10.06 -0.30
CA ARG A 147 1.78 11.35 -0.93
C ARG A 147 1.46 12.52 -0.03
N ILE A 148 0.31 12.50 0.64
CA ILE A 148 -0.13 13.59 1.53
C ILE A 148 0.77 13.68 2.77
N THR A 149 1.15 12.57 3.38
CA THR A 149 2.02 12.56 4.57
C THR A 149 3.46 13.00 4.28
N ASN A 150 3.89 13.01 3.03
CA ASN A 150 5.16 13.60 2.62
C ASN A 150 5.14 15.15 2.54
N ILE A 151 3.95 15.76 2.66
CA ILE A 151 3.83 17.23 2.60
C ILE A 151 3.81 17.78 4.02
N PRO A 152 4.67 18.75 4.35
CA PRO A 152 4.61 19.40 5.65
C PRO A 152 3.29 20.17 5.80
N MET A 153 2.55 19.87 6.84
CA MET A 153 1.23 20.44 7.13
C MET A 153 1.30 21.36 8.33
N LYS A 154 0.36 22.29 8.42
CA LYS A 154 0.16 23.12 9.60
C LYS A 154 -1.33 23.24 9.89
N TYR A 155 -1.66 23.28 11.16
CA TYR A 155 -3.02 23.59 11.61
C TYR A 155 -2.97 24.53 12.82
N GLY A 156 -3.99 25.34 12.99
CA GLY A 156 -4.17 26.17 14.15
C GLY A 156 -5.43 25.78 14.90
N ILE A 157 -5.39 25.95 16.20
CA ILE A 157 -6.57 25.80 17.05
C ILE A 157 -7.35 27.12 16.96
N ARG A 158 -8.65 27.03 16.71
CA ARG A 158 -9.55 28.19 16.71
C ARG A 158 -9.98 28.48 18.13
N ASP A 159 -9.93 29.76 18.47
CA ASP A 159 -10.50 30.27 19.72
C ASP A 159 -12.04 30.28 19.71
N ALA A 160 -12.64 30.77 20.79
CA ALA A 160 -14.09 30.87 20.93
C ALA A 160 -14.74 31.79 19.87
N ASP A 161 -14.00 32.73 19.33
CA ASP A 161 -14.45 33.67 18.29
C ASP A 161 -14.22 33.11 16.87
N GLY A 162 -13.69 31.86 16.76
CA GLY A 162 -13.42 31.19 15.51
C GLY A 162 -12.13 31.66 14.81
N LEU A 163 -11.31 32.48 15.45
CA LEU A 163 -10.04 32.96 14.93
C LEU A 163 -8.91 31.98 15.27
N ILE A 164 -7.97 31.82 14.35
CA ILE A 164 -6.76 31.03 14.59
C ILE A 164 -5.77 31.92 15.36
N ASN A 165 -5.37 31.48 16.54
CA ASN A 165 -4.30 32.11 17.29
C ASN A 165 -2.96 31.85 16.55
N PRO A 166 -2.28 32.89 16.04
CA PRO A 166 -1.01 32.71 15.32
C PRO A 166 0.11 32.08 16.15
N ARG A 167 -0.03 32.07 17.49
CA ARG A 167 0.92 31.49 18.43
C ARG A 167 0.67 30.01 18.68
N GLU A 168 -0.49 29.48 18.27
CA GLU A 168 -0.92 28.11 18.45
C GLU A 168 -1.05 27.38 17.10
N VAL A 169 -0.07 27.61 16.23
CA VAL A 169 0.03 26.91 14.95
C VAL A 169 1.01 25.74 15.13
N TYR A 170 0.53 24.54 14.90
CA TYR A 170 1.29 23.31 14.97
C TYR A 170 1.66 22.86 13.57
N VAL A 171 2.91 22.45 13.41
CA VAL A 171 3.41 21.87 12.15
C VAL A 171 3.49 20.37 12.32
N ILE A 172 2.99 19.62 11.37
CA ILE A 172 3.11 18.18 11.28
C ILE A 172 3.99 17.91 10.06
N ASP A 173 5.18 17.35 10.29
CA ASP A 173 6.08 16.87 9.28
C ASP A 173 5.92 15.36 9.07
N ARG A 174 6.76 14.80 8.23
CA ARG A 174 6.72 13.39 7.90
C ARG A 174 6.93 12.48 9.12
N ASP A 175 7.93 12.79 9.94
CA ASP A 175 8.29 11.96 11.08
C ASP A 175 7.14 11.92 12.10
N MET A 176 6.47 13.06 12.30
CA MET A 176 5.28 13.14 13.15
C MET A 176 4.09 12.35 12.59
N TRP A 177 3.95 12.23 11.26
CA TRP A 177 2.93 11.38 10.67
C TRP A 177 3.21 9.89 10.91
N GLU A 178 4.47 9.46 10.86
CA GLU A 178 4.89 8.08 11.10
C GLU A 178 4.68 7.65 12.56
N GLU A 179 4.80 8.59 13.51
CA GLU A 179 4.55 8.35 14.94
C GLU A 179 3.07 8.52 15.35
N MET A 180 2.23 9.08 14.48
CA MET A 180 0.85 9.43 14.83
C MET A 180 -0.05 8.19 14.83
N ASN A 181 -0.61 7.86 15.99
CA ASN A 181 -1.64 6.82 16.13
C ASN A 181 -3.06 7.36 15.95
N VAL A 182 -4.05 6.47 15.99
CA VAL A 182 -5.48 6.80 15.83
C VAL A 182 -5.97 7.77 16.89
N ASP A 183 -5.54 7.62 18.14
CA ASP A 183 -5.97 8.49 19.24
C ASP A 183 -5.45 9.91 19.03
N ALA A 184 -4.15 10.07 18.72
CA ALA A 184 -3.57 11.37 18.42
C ALA A 184 -4.25 12.02 17.20
N PHE A 185 -4.56 11.25 16.16
CA PHE A 185 -5.31 11.75 15.00
C PHE A 185 -6.72 12.23 15.39
N THR A 186 -7.42 11.52 16.28
CA THR A 186 -8.77 11.92 16.72
C THR A 186 -8.76 13.21 17.53
N MET A 187 -7.64 13.56 18.17
CA MET A 187 -7.46 14.82 18.89
C MET A 187 -7.26 16.03 17.97
N LEU A 188 -6.88 15.82 16.69
CA LEU A 188 -6.79 16.91 15.72
C LEU A 188 -8.16 17.56 15.49
N PRO A 189 -8.22 18.86 15.15
CA PRO A 189 -9.47 19.55 14.86
C PRO A 189 -10.31 18.82 13.80
N SER A 190 -11.61 18.68 14.05
CA SER A 190 -12.51 17.87 13.20
C SER A 190 -12.56 18.36 11.75
N HIS A 191 -12.47 19.69 11.54
CA HIS A 191 -12.43 20.30 10.21
C HIS A 191 -11.13 19.93 9.48
N TYR A 192 -9.99 19.86 10.18
CA TYR A 192 -8.71 19.48 9.58
C TYR A 192 -8.72 18.02 9.17
N ARG A 193 -9.17 17.11 10.05
CA ARG A 193 -9.32 15.68 9.73
C ARG A 193 -10.24 15.44 8.54
N ARG A 194 -11.32 16.23 8.41
CA ARG A 194 -12.24 16.14 7.27
C ARG A 194 -11.53 16.51 5.97
N GLN A 195 -10.71 17.57 5.98
CA GLN A 195 -9.97 17.98 4.78
C GLN A 195 -8.88 16.98 4.39
N LEU A 196 -8.21 16.35 5.35
CA LEU A 196 -7.26 15.28 5.06
C LEU A 196 -7.93 14.08 4.37
N ARG A 197 -9.08 13.63 4.87
CA ARG A 197 -9.85 12.54 4.27
C ARG A 197 -10.36 12.89 2.87
N LEU A 198 -10.87 14.10 2.71
CA LEU A 198 -11.31 14.60 1.41
C LEU A 198 -10.14 14.67 0.42
N ALA A 199 -9.01 15.23 0.81
CA ALA A 199 -7.82 15.32 -0.04
C ALA A 199 -7.32 13.93 -0.44
N GLN A 200 -7.28 12.97 0.49
CA GLN A 200 -6.92 11.59 0.20
C GLN A 200 -7.85 10.97 -0.83
N PHE A 201 -9.15 11.14 -0.69
CA PHE A 201 -10.13 10.62 -1.63
C PHE A 201 -9.99 11.24 -3.03
N LEU A 202 -9.83 12.56 -3.10
CA LEU A 202 -9.65 13.27 -4.37
C LEU A 202 -8.34 12.87 -5.06
N GLU A 203 -7.24 12.77 -4.32
CA GLU A 203 -5.97 12.28 -4.85
C GLU A 203 -6.08 10.84 -5.35
N ALA A 204 -6.77 9.97 -4.60
CA ALA A 204 -7.01 8.59 -5.02
C ALA A 204 -7.79 8.50 -6.35
N ASN A 205 -8.82 9.34 -6.54
CA ASN A 205 -9.54 9.41 -7.78
C ASN A 205 -8.66 9.86 -8.96
N GLU A 206 -7.82 10.88 -8.76
CA GLU A 206 -6.87 11.35 -9.78
C GLU A 206 -5.84 10.27 -10.16
N LEU A 207 -5.33 9.55 -9.18
CA LEU A 207 -4.43 8.40 -9.40
C LEU A 207 -5.08 7.32 -10.28
N LEU A 208 -6.36 7.04 -10.06
CA LEU A 208 -7.11 6.04 -10.80
C LEU A 208 -7.45 6.49 -12.24
N GLN A 209 -7.51 7.79 -12.50
CA GLN A 209 -7.68 8.32 -13.86
C GLN A 209 -6.41 8.19 -14.71
N GLY A 210 -5.28 7.79 -14.10
CA GLY A 210 -4.00 7.72 -14.79
C GLY A 210 -3.54 9.12 -15.21
N ASP A 211 -3.22 9.95 -14.24
CA ASP A 211 -2.85 11.37 -14.37
C ASP A 211 -1.79 11.63 -15.45
N GLN A 212 -2.27 11.73 -16.70
CA GLN A 212 -1.43 12.01 -17.87
C GLN A 212 -0.74 13.38 -17.76
N ILE A 213 -1.38 14.34 -17.10
CA ILE A 213 -0.85 15.71 -16.94
C ILE A 213 0.31 15.68 -15.95
N LEU A 214 0.15 15.03 -14.81
CA LEU A 214 1.21 14.90 -13.82
C LEU A 214 2.38 14.05 -14.35
N ALA A 215 2.10 12.98 -15.10
CA ALA A 215 3.11 12.18 -15.75
C ALA A 215 3.94 13.00 -16.77
N ARG A 216 3.28 13.88 -17.56
CA ARG A 216 3.95 14.82 -18.48
C ARG A 216 4.76 15.89 -17.76
N HIS A 217 4.25 16.44 -16.65
CA HIS A 217 4.99 17.38 -15.81
C HIS A 217 6.22 16.74 -15.18
N ARG A 218 6.11 15.51 -14.65
CA ARG A 218 7.24 14.75 -14.09
C ARG A 218 8.28 14.39 -15.15
N ALA A 219 7.84 14.17 -16.39
CA ALA A 219 8.75 13.96 -17.51
C ALA A 219 9.43 15.26 -18.00
N GLY A 220 9.15 16.42 -17.35
CA GLY A 220 9.74 17.70 -17.72
C GLY A 220 9.16 18.33 -19.02
N ILE A 221 8.00 17.84 -19.48
CA ILE A 221 7.34 18.37 -20.68
C ILE A 221 6.65 19.68 -20.31
N ILE A 222 7.23 20.79 -20.75
CA ILE A 222 6.70 22.14 -20.49
C ILE A 222 5.77 22.58 -21.62
N GLN A 223 5.98 22.08 -22.83
CA GLN A 223 5.19 22.41 -24.01
C GLN A 223 5.11 21.19 -24.95
N GLU A 224 3.93 20.91 -25.44
CA GLU A 224 3.69 19.89 -26.45
C GLU A 224 2.96 20.52 -27.64
N THR A 225 3.44 20.25 -28.85
CA THR A 225 2.80 20.69 -30.08
C THR A 225 2.36 19.47 -30.87
N ILE A 226 1.06 19.33 -31.10
CA ILE A 226 0.48 18.23 -31.88
C ILE A 226 -0.26 18.87 -33.07
N GLY A 227 0.36 18.81 -34.26
CA GLY A 227 -0.16 19.45 -35.45
C GLY A 227 -0.20 20.99 -35.31
N GLU A 228 -1.36 21.59 -35.54
CA GLU A 228 -1.56 23.06 -35.39
C GLU A 228 -1.88 23.49 -33.95
N SER A 229 -2.08 22.55 -33.04
CA SER A 229 -2.41 22.82 -31.63
C SER A 229 -1.19 22.77 -30.75
N SER A 230 -0.91 23.84 -30.01
CA SER A 230 0.17 23.91 -29.02
C SER A 230 -0.43 24.05 -27.61
N VAL A 231 -0.10 23.11 -26.72
CA VAL A 231 -0.45 23.16 -25.30
C VAL A 231 0.80 23.54 -24.52
N LYS A 232 0.77 24.71 -23.89
CA LYS A 232 1.83 25.17 -22.98
C LYS A 232 1.41 24.85 -21.55
N LEU A 233 2.13 23.96 -20.90
CA LEU A 233 1.97 23.67 -19.47
C LEU A 233 2.71 24.78 -18.70
N SER A 234 1.98 25.59 -17.91
CA SER A 234 2.62 26.68 -17.16
C SER A 234 3.57 26.08 -16.11
N GLY A 235 4.86 26.15 -16.38
CA GLY A 235 5.90 25.67 -15.48
C GLY A 235 6.17 26.70 -14.39
N SER A 236 5.48 26.63 -13.27
CA SER A 236 5.93 27.26 -12.00
C SER A 236 5.03 26.94 -10.80
N LYS A 237 4.22 25.89 -10.85
CA LYS A 237 3.60 25.43 -9.60
C LYS A 237 4.59 24.52 -8.88
N LEU A 238 4.84 24.84 -7.62
CA LEU A 238 5.59 23.97 -6.72
C LEU A 238 4.94 22.57 -6.79
N ASP A 239 5.64 21.60 -7.39
CA ASP A 239 5.14 20.23 -7.46
C ASP A 239 5.33 19.58 -6.09
N LEU A 240 4.27 19.51 -5.32
CA LEU A 240 4.23 18.87 -4.01
C LEU A 240 3.98 17.36 -4.13
N GLY A 241 3.93 16.81 -5.34
CA GLY A 241 3.71 15.39 -5.59
C GLY A 241 2.25 14.93 -5.44
N ILE A 242 1.29 15.85 -5.29
CA ILE A 242 -0.15 15.59 -5.26
C ILE A 242 -0.89 16.40 -6.32
N SER A 243 -2.10 15.96 -6.65
CA SER A 243 -2.96 16.63 -7.62
C SER A 243 -3.38 18.04 -7.15
N THR A 244 -3.69 18.90 -8.12
CA THR A 244 -4.18 20.24 -7.82
C THR A 244 -5.49 20.22 -7.04
N VAL A 245 -6.35 19.23 -7.29
CA VAL A 245 -7.67 19.09 -6.63
C VAL A 245 -7.47 18.72 -5.15
N ALA A 246 -6.59 17.75 -4.86
CA ALA A 246 -6.24 17.41 -3.48
C ALA A 246 -5.55 18.58 -2.76
N LEU A 247 -4.67 19.30 -3.47
CA LEU A 247 -4.02 20.49 -2.91
C LEU A 247 -5.02 21.61 -2.58
N GLN A 248 -6.06 21.79 -3.38
CA GLN A 248 -7.14 22.75 -3.08
C GLN A 248 -7.91 22.36 -1.81
N ALA A 249 -8.18 21.06 -1.57
CA ALA A 249 -8.81 20.61 -0.34
C ALA A 249 -7.92 20.88 0.89
N LEU A 250 -6.60 20.88 0.72
CA LEU A 250 -5.62 21.16 1.75
C LEU A 250 -5.19 22.63 1.81
N ALA A 251 -5.79 23.49 0.98
CA ALA A 251 -5.47 24.92 0.98
C ALA A 251 -5.63 25.53 2.38
N GLY A 252 -4.62 26.22 2.87
CA GLY A 252 -4.57 26.75 4.23
C GLY A 252 -3.95 25.83 5.29
N TYR A 253 -3.74 24.53 4.96
CA TYR A 253 -3.08 23.59 5.85
C TYR A 253 -1.66 23.22 5.39
N VAL A 254 -1.34 23.41 4.12
CA VAL A 254 0.02 23.16 3.61
C VAL A 254 0.98 24.19 4.19
N ASN A 255 2.09 23.72 4.73
CA ASN A 255 3.16 24.60 5.19
C ASN A 255 4.14 24.87 4.04
N TYR A 256 4.09 26.10 3.50
CA TYR A 256 4.98 26.56 2.44
C TYR A 256 6.28 27.18 2.96
N ASP A 257 6.49 27.21 4.29
CA ASP A 257 7.68 27.78 4.89
C ASP A 257 8.88 26.83 4.72
N MET A 258 9.56 26.94 3.58
CA MET A 258 10.80 26.20 3.34
C MET A 258 11.93 26.79 4.17
N ARG A 259 12.36 26.08 5.22
CA ARG A 259 13.63 26.39 5.88
C ARG A 259 14.76 25.84 5.03
N VAL A 260 15.43 26.70 4.29
CA VAL A 260 16.72 26.38 3.65
C VAL A 260 17.74 26.17 4.77
N ARG A 261 18.02 24.92 5.13
CA ARG A 261 19.20 24.60 5.96
C ARG A 261 20.42 24.80 5.07
N ARG A 262 21.23 25.80 5.36
CA ARG A 262 22.61 25.86 4.87
C ARG A 262 23.36 24.75 5.57
N SER A 263 23.84 23.77 4.81
CA SER A 263 24.83 22.77 5.23
C SER A 263 26.19 23.47 5.40
#